data_94d2ce337dc4a3a8580c2fecb31c1852
#
_entry.id   94d2ce337dc4a3a8580c2fecb31c1852
#
_cell.length_a   1.000
_cell.length_b   1.000
_cell.length_c   1.000
_cell.angle_alpha   90.00
_cell.angle_beta   90.00
_cell.angle_gamma   90.00
#
_symmetry.space_group_name_H-M   'P 1'
#
loop_
_entity.id
_entity.type
_entity.pdbx_description
1 polymer ?
#
loop_
_entity_poly.entity_id
_entity_poly.type
_entity_poly.pdbx_seq_one_letter_code
_entity_poly.pdbx_strand_id
1 'polypeptide(L)'
;MIVKSPENSYDIVIAGGGMVGATFAISLSKALKKAGLKILVVEAFEPSTVDPNAASFDSRSTALSFGSKEILNDSSIWVELSNKAEPIREIVISDKGRFGTARITCKEQNLEALGYVVENKDLGLILNNRLTRSESIHYFTPATIRDAAPRKSGMNLKISNGSDSHLVRSNLLVLADGGKSPICDQLGIVRARQNYNQHAIVCNVAFEKAHRGMAFERFTETGPLAVLPLRNFKNENRCSVVWSVNEQESDKFLKLNQEALLRELQGQFGQRLGRIKKLGEPHCFPLGLSIAKEQIRPSIVLLGNVAHTLHPVAGQGMNLALRDMEALVKSIEKGIKEGSNCGEMRVLQRYLENQSADQHQVITFTDNLVKLFSSNSMSKVMTRKLGLLSLELFPGLKKSFAKQAMGIGWGG
;
A
#
# COMPACT_ATOMS: atom_id res chain seq x y z
N MET A 1 3.68 -19.97 21.41
CA MET A 1 4.13 -20.90 20.34
C MET A 1 5.64 -20.98 20.38
N ILE A 2 6.26 -22.17 20.33
CA ILE A 2 7.72 -22.29 20.25
C ILE A 2 8.09 -21.88 18.82
N VAL A 3 8.80 -20.76 18.68
CA VAL A 3 9.30 -20.31 17.36
C VAL A 3 10.42 -21.29 16.96
N LYS A 4 10.20 -22.03 15.90
CA LYS A 4 11.18 -23.01 15.40
C LYS A 4 12.38 -22.24 14.84
N SER A 5 13.60 -22.60 15.26
CA SER A 5 14.82 -22.01 14.72
C SER A 5 14.92 -22.21 13.21
N PRO A 6 15.48 -21.25 12.46
CA PRO A 6 15.60 -21.35 11.01
C PRO A 6 16.58 -22.45 10.61
N GLU A 7 16.32 -23.05 9.45
CA GLU A 7 17.24 -23.97 8.79
C GLU A 7 18.45 -23.21 8.23
N ASN A 8 19.52 -23.93 7.88
CA ASN A 8 20.73 -23.32 7.34
C ASN A 8 20.60 -22.76 5.92
N SER A 9 19.53 -23.15 5.18
CA SER A 9 19.34 -22.70 3.80
C SER A 9 17.88 -22.65 3.37
N TYR A 10 17.56 -21.65 2.57
CA TYR A 10 16.26 -21.43 1.93
C TYR A 10 16.45 -21.04 0.46
N ASP A 11 15.45 -21.28 -0.36
CA ASP A 11 15.42 -20.75 -1.71
C ASP A 11 15.19 -19.25 -1.69
N ILE A 12 14.28 -18.81 -0.83
CA ILE A 12 13.90 -17.39 -0.72
C ILE A 12 13.81 -17.00 0.76
N VAL A 13 14.46 -15.89 1.10
CA VAL A 13 14.31 -15.22 2.39
C VAL A 13 13.68 -13.87 2.15
N ILE A 14 12.61 -13.57 2.88
CA ILE A 14 11.86 -12.32 2.81
C ILE A 14 12.09 -11.54 4.11
N ALA A 15 12.70 -10.37 4.00
CA ALA A 15 12.85 -9.43 5.10
C ALA A 15 11.58 -8.57 5.22
N GLY A 16 10.83 -8.74 6.29
CA GLY A 16 9.55 -8.08 6.56
C GLY A 16 8.35 -8.98 6.28
N GLY A 17 7.59 -9.26 7.33
CA GLY A 17 6.30 -9.98 7.30
C GLY A 17 5.08 -9.06 7.27
N GLY A 18 5.26 -7.77 6.92
CA GLY A 18 4.18 -6.81 6.73
C GLY A 18 3.29 -7.15 5.52
N MET A 19 2.35 -6.25 5.19
CA MET A 19 1.34 -6.51 4.14
C MET A 19 1.94 -6.98 2.81
N VAL A 20 3.03 -6.39 2.35
CA VAL A 20 3.65 -6.74 1.06
C VAL A 20 4.41 -8.06 1.16
N GLY A 21 5.30 -8.21 2.14
CA GLY A 21 6.13 -9.42 2.26
C GLY A 21 5.32 -10.67 2.58
N ALA A 22 4.31 -10.56 3.47
CA ALA A 22 3.39 -11.66 3.77
C ALA A 22 2.56 -12.07 2.54
N THR A 23 1.98 -11.07 1.82
CA THR A 23 1.21 -11.35 0.59
C THR A 23 2.10 -12.02 -0.46
N PHE A 24 3.33 -11.53 -0.63
CA PHE A 24 4.30 -12.14 -1.56
C PHE A 24 4.60 -13.60 -1.20
N ALA A 25 4.92 -13.87 0.07
CA ALA A 25 5.20 -15.23 0.54
C ALA A 25 4.05 -16.20 0.27
N ILE A 26 2.81 -15.77 0.60
CA ILE A 26 1.59 -16.57 0.40
C ILE A 26 1.33 -16.81 -1.10
N SER A 27 1.43 -15.76 -1.92
CA SER A 27 1.21 -15.84 -3.37
C SER A 27 2.24 -16.76 -4.04
N LEU A 28 3.50 -16.61 -3.67
CA LEU A 28 4.60 -17.42 -4.21
C LEU A 28 4.46 -18.89 -3.79
N SER A 29 4.17 -19.16 -2.52
CA SER A 29 3.95 -20.52 -2.01
C SER A 29 2.79 -21.21 -2.74
N LYS A 30 1.71 -20.47 -3.03
CA LYS A 30 0.58 -21.01 -3.82
C LYS A 30 0.97 -21.28 -5.26
N ALA A 31 1.60 -20.33 -5.95
CA ALA A 31 1.98 -20.44 -7.35
C ALA A 31 2.98 -21.57 -7.61
N LEU A 32 3.92 -21.76 -6.67
CA LEU A 32 5.03 -22.70 -6.79
C LEU A 32 4.92 -23.93 -5.86
N LYS A 33 3.69 -24.27 -5.46
CA LYS A 33 3.45 -25.42 -4.57
C LYS A 33 4.12 -26.71 -5.04
N LYS A 34 4.10 -26.97 -6.36
CA LYS A 34 4.73 -28.17 -6.96
C LYS A 34 6.26 -28.12 -6.99
N ALA A 35 6.85 -26.93 -6.94
CA ALA A 35 8.31 -26.77 -6.95
C ALA A 35 8.96 -27.01 -5.59
N GLY A 36 8.15 -27.04 -4.51
CA GLY A 36 8.64 -27.35 -3.17
C GLY A 36 9.63 -26.35 -2.59
N LEU A 37 9.53 -25.07 -2.97
CA LEU A 37 10.45 -24.01 -2.51
C LEU A 37 10.41 -23.85 -0.99
N LYS A 38 11.59 -23.72 -0.39
CA LYS A 38 11.76 -23.36 1.01
C LYS A 38 11.74 -21.83 1.14
N ILE A 39 10.72 -21.30 1.80
CA ILE A 39 10.54 -19.86 2.00
C ILE A 39 10.67 -19.53 3.49
N LEU A 40 11.52 -18.55 3.81
CA LEU A 40 11.64 -17.97 5.16
C LEU A 40 11.12 -16.53 5.12
N VAL A 41 10.20 -16.19 6.02
CA VAL A 41 9.80 -14.81 6.30
C VAL A 41 10.35 -14.40 7.65
N VAL A 42 11.13 -13.33 7.69
CA VAL A 42 11.73 -12.76 8.91
C VAL A 42 11.01 -11.47 9.24
N GLU A 43 10.38 -11.38 10.42
CA GLU A 43 9.64 -10.23 10.87
C GLU A 43 10.11 -9.76 12.24
N ALA A 44 10.38 -8.46 12.34
CA ALA A 44 10.96 -7.85 13.54
C ALA A 44 9.99 -7.76 14.72
N PHE A 45 8.71 -7.65 14.44
CA PHE A 45 7.67 -7.44 15.45
C PHE A 45 6.82 -8.69 15.64
N GLU A 46 6.45 -8.95 16.88
CA GLU A 46 5.47 -9.99 17.17
C GLU A 46 4.13 -9.67 16.48
N PRO A 47 3.43 -10.67 15.97
CA PRO A 47 2.07 -10.49 15.46
C PRO A 47 1.20 -9.87 16.55
N SER A 48 0.59 -8.71 16.28
CA SER A 48 -0.30 -8.10 17.26
C SER A 48 -1.52 -8.99 17.46
N THR A 49 -1.76 -9.44 18.70
CA THR A 49 -3.00 -10.11 19.12
C THR A 49 -4.11 -9.07 19.33
N VAL A 50 -4.43 -8.29 18.29
CA VAL A 50 -5.54 -7.33 18.39
C VAL A 50 -6.83 -8.12 18.44
N ASP A 51 -7.68 -7.84 19.44
CA ASP A 51 -9.03 -8.38 19.52
C ASP A 51 -9.76 -8.12 18.19
N PRO A 52 -10.17 -9.15 17.44
CA PRO A 52 -10.88 -8.99 16.17
C PRO A 52 -12.18 -8.21 16.31
N ASN A 53 -12.73 -8.13 17.53
CA ASN A 53 -13.97 -7.43 17.86
C ASN A 53 -13.72 -5.96 18.29
N ALA A 54 -12.49 -5.57 18.58
CA ALA A 54 -12.15 -4.19 18.81
C ALA A 54 -12.17 -3.42 17.48
N ALA A 55 -13.35 -3.06 17.01
CA ALA A 55 -13.46 -2.07 15.93
C ALA A 55 -13.03 -0.73 16.50
N SER A 56 -11.76 -0.48 16.41
CA SER A 56 -11.14 0.77 16.82
C SER A 56 -11.47 1.85 15.81
N PHE A 57 -11.86 3.04 16.29
CA PHE A 57 -11.86 4.24 15.49
C PHE A 57 -10.44 4.61 15.02
N ASP A 58 -9.43 3.94 15.51
CA ASP A 58 -8.01 4.29 15.38
C ASP A 58 -7.25 3.45 14.36
N SER A 59 -7.90 2.48 13.68
CA SER A 59 -7.21 1.67 12.69
C SER A 59 -7.05 2.39 11.36
N ARG A 60 -5.81 2.39 10.83
CA ARG A 60 -5.53 2.79 9.46
C ARG A 60 -6.21 1.86 8.47
N SER A 61 -6.54 2.38 7.31
CA SER A 61 -7.13 1.60 6.22
C SER A 61 -6.34 1.75 4.93
N THR A 62 -6.53 0.80 4.04
CA THR A 62 -5.94 0.79 2.70
C THR A 62 -7.06 0.71 1.66
N ALA A 63 -7.00 1.59 0.67
CA ALA A 63 -7.83 1.51 -0.52
C ALA A 63 -7.16 0.57 -1.53
N LEU A 64 -7.78 -0.57 -1.75
CA LEU A 64 -7.39 -1.56 -2.75
C LEU A 64 -8.13 -1.25 -4.06
N SER A 65 -7.42 -1.14 -5.16
CA SER A 65 -8.00 -1.04 -6.49
C SER A 65 -8.68 -2.36 -6.90
N PHE A 66 -9.51 -2.33 -7.91
CA PHE A 66 -10.12 -3.54 -8.44
C PHE A 66 -9.05 -4.57 -8.87
N GLY A 67 -8.01 -4.14 -9.60
CA GLY A 67 -6.89 -5.02 -9.98
C GLY A 67 -6.18 -5.63 -8.78
N SER A 68 -5.98 -4.87 -7.70
CA SER A 68 -5.40 -5.38 -6.45
C SER A 68 -6.28 -6.43 -5.77
N LYS A 69 -7.60 -6.27 -5.83
CA LYS A 69 -8.57 -7.29 -5.35
C LYS A 69 -8.40 -8.59 -6.14
N GLU A 70 -8.23 -8.53 -7.46
CA GLU A 70 -8.01 -9.73 -8.29
C GLU A 70 -6.69 -10.43 -7.90
N ILE A 71 -5.60 -9.69 -7.71
CA ILE A 71 -4.31 -10.26 -7.24
C ILE A 71 -4.47 -10.98 -5.89
N LEU A 72 -5.20 -10.37 -4.96
CA LEU A 72 -5.49 -11.01 -3.66
C LEU A 72 -6.42 -12.23 -3.79
N ASN A 73 -7.31 -12.23 -4.78
CA ASN A 73 -8.19 -13.35 -5.09
C ASN A 73 -7.39 -14.53 -5.65
N ASP A 74 -6.46 -14.28 -6.56
CA ASP A 74 -5.55 -15.29 -7.11
C ASP A 74 -4.70 -15.94 -6.01
N SER A 75 -4.33 -15.17 -4.99
CA SER A 75 -3.64 -15.68 -3.79
C SER A 75 -4.58 -16.32 -2.76
N SER A 76 -5.89 -16.38 -3.05
CA SER A 76 -6.96 -16.82 -2.13
C SER A 76 -7.11 -16.00 -0.85
N ILE A 77 -6.39 -14.90 -0.71
CA ILE A 77 -6.46 -13.99 0.45
C ILE A 77 -7.82 -13.28 0.46
N TRP A 78 -8.35 -12.94 -0.72
CA TRP A 78 -9.63 -12.24 -0.86
C TRP A 78 -10.82 -12.99 -0.27
N VAL A 79 -10.82 -14.31 -0.27
CA VAL A 79 -11.89 -15.14 0.27
C VAL A 79 -12.16 -14.80 1.75
N GLU A 80 -11.11 -14.60 2.54
CA GLU A 80 -11.23 -14.24 3.96
C GLU A 80 -11.42 -12.72 4.16
N LEU A 81 -10.90 -11.91 3.23
CA LEU A 81 -10.91 -10.44 3.32
C LEU A 81 -12.24 -9.83 2.83
N SER A 82 -12.93 -10.48 1.89
CA SER A 82 -14.11 -9.94 1.21
C SER A 82 -15.21 -9.48 2.16
N ASN A 83 -15.48 -10.22 3.23
CA ASN A 83 -16.47 -9.89 4.24
C ASN A 83 -16.00 -8.82 5.25
N LYS A 84 -14.75 -8.34 5.13
CA LYS A 84 -14.16 -7.26 5.92
C LYS A 84 -13.95 -5.99 5.10
N ALA A 85 -14.06 -6.07 3.78
CA ALA A 85 -13.87 -4.98 2.84
C ALA A 85 -15.15 -4.17 2.62
N GLU A 86 -15.04 -2.86 2.45
CA GLU A 86 -16.14 -1.99 2.04
C GLU A 86 -15.95 -1.60 0.57
N PRO A 87 -16.94 -1.85 -0.32
CA PRO A 87 -16.82 -1.54 -1.74
C PRO A 87 -16.87 -0.04 -2.00
N ILE A 88 -16.00 0.44 -2.88
CA ILE A 88 -16.04 1.78 -3.47
C ILE A 88 -16.85 1.70 -4.75
N ARG A 89 -18.07 2.22 -4.75
CA ARG A 89 -18.98 2.21 -5.91
C ARG A 89 -18.92 3.51 -6.71
N GLU A 90 -18.54 4.59 -6.06
CA GLU A 90 -18.45 5.92 -6.66
C GLU A 90 -17.25 6.66 -6.05
N ILE A 91 -16.46 7.34 -6.88
CA ILE A 91 -15.41 8.28 -6.47
C ILE A 91 -15.84 9.68 -6.89
N VAL A 92 -15.87 10.60 -5.93
CA VAL A 92 -16.21 12.01 -6.13
C VAL A 92 -14.97 12.86 -5.93
N ILE A 93 -14.49 13.45 -7.01
CA ILE A 93 -13.32 14.34 -7.00
C ILE A 93 -13.80 15.79 -7.04
N SER A 94 -13.29 16.64 -6.15
CA SER A 94 -13.71 18.05 -6.07
C SER A 94 -12.61 18.96 -5.54
N ASP A 95 -12.69 20.26 -5.86
CA ASP A 95 -11.82 21.31 -5.35
C ASP A 95 -12.61 22.21 -4.38
N LYS A 96 -12.07 22.46 -3.17
CA LYS A 96 -12.75 23.27 -2.14
C LYS A 96 -12.92 24.72 -2.61
N GLY A 97 -14.15 25.25 -2.45
CA GLY A 97 -14.46 26.64 -2.81
C GLY A 97 -14.52 26.91 -4.31
N ARG A 98 -14.50 25.86 -5.17
CA ARG A 98 -14.50 26.01 -6.62
C ARG A 98 -15.57 25.15 -7.28
N PHE A 99 -16.03 25.61 -8.45
CA PHE A 99 -16.93 24.85 -9.31
C PHE A 99 -16.17 23.73 -10.03
N GLY A 100 -16.83 22.58 -10.18
CA GLY A 100 -16.34 21.40 -10.87
C GLY A 100 -16.23 20.21 -9.89
N THR A 101 -16.89 19.14 -10.27
CA THR A 101 -16.86 17.85 -9.55
C THR A 101 -16.82 16.76 -10.59
N ALA A 102 -15.77 15.94 -10.59
CA ALA A 102 -15.73 14.75 -11.43
C ALA A 102 -16.24 13.55 -10.64
N ARG A 103 -17.07 12.73 -11.28
CA ARG A 103 -17.61 11.50 -10.70
C ARG A 103 -17.23 10.31 -11.55
N ILE A 104 -16.77 9.25 -10.90
CA ILE A 104 -16.48 7.97 -11.53
C ILE A 104 -17.33 6.92 -10.82
N THR A 105 -18.12 6.17 -11.56
CA THR A 105 -19.00 5.14 -10.99
C THR A 105 -18.61 3.75 -11.48
N CYS A 106 -18.82 2.74 -10.65
CA CYS A 106 -18.59 1.35 -11.02
C CYS A 106 -19.49 0.91 -12.20
N LYS A 107 -20.70 1.48 -12.30
CA LYS A 107 -21.63 1.21 -13.41
C LYS A 107 -21.08 1.64 -14.76
N GLU A 108 -20.45 2.83 -14.84
CA GLU A 108 -19.81 3.32 -16.08
C GLU A 108 -18.63 2.42 -16.53
N GLN A 109 -18.06 1.65 -15.61
CA GLN A 109 -16.97 0.74 -15.88
C GLN A 109 -17.40 -0.72 -16.04
N ASN A 110 -18.70 -1.02 -15.91
CA ASN A 110 -19.28 -2.38 -15.90
C ASN A 110 -18.65 -3.28 -14.83
N LEU A 111 -18.41 -2.73 -13.63
CA LEU A 111 -17.83 -3.44 -12.49
C LEU A 111 -18.79 -3.42 -11.30
N GLU A 112 -18.61 -4.36 -10.38
CA GLU A 112 -19.33 -4.38 -9.10
C GLU A 112 -18.86 -3.26 -8.15
N ALA A 113 -17.58 -2.93 -8.21
CA ALA A 113 -16.93 -1.85 -7.45
C ALA A 113 -15.69 -1.34 -8.20
N LEU A 114 -15.28 -0.09 -7.96
CA LEU A 114 -14.04 0.50 -8.46
C LEU A 114 -12.81 0.02 -7.66
N GLY A 115 -13.06 -0.42 -6.45
CA GLY A 115 -12.09 -0.91 -5.49
C GLY A 115 -12.74 -1.16 -4.14
N TYR A 116 -11.95 -1.37 -3.13
CA TYR A 116 -12.41 -1.73 -1.78
C TYR A 116 -11.55 -1.06 -0.72
N VAL A 117 -12.15 -0.68 0.40
CA VAL A 117 -11.40 -0.20 1.57
C VAL A 117 -11.37 -1.29 2.61
N VAL A 118 -10.18 -1.59 3.11
CA VAL A 118 -9.94 -2.58 4.16
C VAL A 118 -9.21 -1.94 5.33
N GLU A 119 -9.58 -2.32 6.55
CA GLU A 119 -8.81 -1.91 7.72
C GLU A 119 -7.52 -2.74 7.78
N ASN A 120 -6.38 -2.08 8.00
CA ASN A 120 -5.06 -2.74 7.96
C ASN A 120 -4.92 -3.84 9.01
N LYS A 121 -5.63 -3.70 10.15
CA LYS A 121 -5.67 -4.73 11.19
C LYS A 121 -6.30 -6.04 10.69
N ASP A 122 -7.40 -5.95 9.92
CA ASP A 122 -8.08 -7.14 9.39
C ASP A 122 -7.20 -7.86 8.35
N LEU A 123 -6.59 -7.10 7.44
CA LEU A 123 -5.65 -7.65 6.47
C LEU A 123 -4.42 -8.25 7.16
N GLY A 124 -3.83 -7.53 8.12
CA GLY A 124 -2.67 -8.01 8.89
C GLY A 124 -2.97 -9.30 9.66
N LEU A 125 -4.14 -9.39 10.31
CA LEU A 125 -4.55 -10.59 11.03
C LEU A 125 -4.70 -11.81 10.09
N ILE A 126 -5.33 -11.62 8.93
CA ILE A 126 -5.48 -12.68 7.93
C ILE A 126 -4.11 -13.14 7.43
N LEU A 127 -3.23 -12.23 7.09
CA LEU A 127 -1.88 -12.54 6.59
C LEU A 127 -1.04 -13.28 7.65
N ASN A 128 -1.03 -12.80 8.89
CA ASN A 128 -0.31 -13.44 10.00
C ASN A 128 -0.84 -14.85 10.27
N ASN A 129 -2.16 -15.04 10.29
CA ASN A 129 -2.77 -16.36 10.48
C ASN A 129 -2.35 -17.33 9.36
N ARG A 130 -2.28 -16.86 8.11
CA ARG A 130 -1.85 -17.68 6.98
C ARG A 130 -0.37 -18.02 7.04
N LEU A 131 0.50 -17.06 7.38
CA LEU A 131 1.93 -17.33 7.57
C LEU A 131 2.15 -18.37 8.67
N THR A 132 1.51 -18.18 9.82
CA THR A 132 1.67 -19.05 10.99
C THR A 132 1.18 -20.48 10.77
N ARG A 133 0.13 -20.65 9.93
CA ARG A 133 -0.46 -21.97 9.62
C ARG A 133 0.15 -22.64 8.38
N SER A 134 1.02 -21.96 7.68
CA SER A 134 1.61 -22.51 6.46
C SER A 134 2.66 -23.57 6.78
N GLU A 135 2.58 -24.72 6.12
CA GLU A 135 3.60 -25.77 6.18
C GLU A 135 4.79 -25.49 5.23
N SER A 136 4.57 -24.65 4.21
CA SER A 136 5.57 -24.34 3.17
C SER A 136 6.31 -23.03 3.39
N ILE A 137 5.88 -22.22 4.39
CA ILE A 137 6.52 -20.95 4.75
C ILE A 137 6.99 -21.05 6.20
N HIS A 138 8.29 -20.90 6.41
CA HIS A 138 8.83 -20.73 7.76
C HIS A 138 8.66 -19.26 8.15
N TYR A 139 7.81 -18.97 9.13
CA TYR A 139 7.60 -17.63 9.68
C TYR A 139 8.40 -17.47 10.98
N PHE A 140 9.48 -16.70 10.92
CA PHE A 140 10.39 -16.47 12.02
C PHE A 140 10.22 -15.06 12.59
N THR A 141 9.58 -14.96 13.74
CA THR A 141 9.21 -13.70 14.40
C THR A 141 9.15 -13.90 15.93
N PRO A 142 9.58 -12.92 16.75
CA PRO A 142 10.28 -11.69 16.37
C PRO A 142 11.73 -11.97 15.97
N ALA A 143 12.15 -11.50 14.79
CA ALA A 143 13.52 -11.70 14.33
C ALA A 143 13.92 -10.61 13.31
N THR A 144 15.20 -10.30 13.22
CA THR A 144 15.74 -9.26 12.35
C THR A 144 16.95 -9.76 11.58
N ILE A 145 17.00 -9.48 10.29
CA ILE A 145 18.23 -9.66 9.51
C ILE A 145 19.19 -8.54 9.90
N ARG A 146 20.34 -8.91 10.47
CA ARG A 146 21.35 -7.96 10.94
C ARG A 146 22.45 -7.71 9.93
N ASP A 147 22.70 -8.70 9.07
CA ASP A 147 23.75 -8.64 8.05
C ASP A 147 23.35 -9.44 6.82
N ALA A 148 23.74 -8.94 5.64
CA ALA A 148 23.48 -9.59 4.38
C ALA A 148 24.72 -9.45 3.48
N ALA A 149 25.42 -10.54 3.22
CA ALA A 149 26.62 -10.58 2.41
C ALA A 149 26.41 -11.42 1.13
N PRO A 150 26.75 -10.88 -0.07
CA PRO A 150 26.70 -11.63 -1.31
C PRO A 150 27.67 -12.83 -1.28
N ARG A 151 27.27 -13.94 -1.94
CA ARG A 151 28.11 -15.08 -2.24
C ARG A 151 28.04 -15.42 -3.72
N LYS A 152 28.84 -16.36 -4.21
CA LYS A 152 28.92 -16.75 -5.63
C LYS A 152 27.53 -17.04 -6.24
N SER A 153 26.61 -17.60 -5.47
CA SER A 153 25.24 -17.91 -5.89
C SER A 153 24.29 -17.76 -4.72
N GLY A 154 23.80 -16.53 -4.46
CA GLY A 154 22.88 -16.21 -3.37
C GLY A 154 23.46 -15.27 -2.34
N MET A 155 22.89 -15.31 -1.13
CA MET A 155 23.23 -14.44 0.00
C MET A 155 23.56 -15.29 1.24
N ASN A 156 24.46 -14.79 2.07
CA ASN A 156 24.64 -15.22 3.45
C ASN A 156 23.98 -14.17 4.34
N LEU A 157 23.11 -14.62 5.24
CA LEU A 157 22.33 -13.75 6.11
C LEU A 157 22.60 -14.08 7.57
N LYS A 158 22.79 -13.05 8.40
CA LYS A 158 22.84 -13.17 9.84
C LYS A 158 21.51 -12.69 10.42
N ILE A 159 20.74 -13.62 10.99
CA ILE A 159 19.41 -13.35 11.56
C ILE A 159 19.51 -13.43 13.07
N SER A 160 18.99 -12.41 13.76
CA SER A 160 18.99 -12.34 15.23
C SER A 160 17.55 -12.43 15.74
N ASN A 161 17.35 -13.26 16.78
CA ASN A 161 16.14 -13.34 17.58
C ASN A 161 16.54 -13.19 19.05
N GLY A 162 16.41 -11.97 19.59
CA GLY A 162 16.90 -11.66 20.93
C GLY A 162 18.44 -11.85 21.04
N SER A 163 18.89 -12.77 21.90
CA SER A 163 20.29 -13.11 22.08
C SER A 163 20.85 -14.10 21.05
N ASP A 164 19.95 -14.82 20.36
CA ASP A 164 20.33 -15.87 19.44
C ASP A 164 20.67 -15.32 18.06
N SER A 165 21.63 -15.94 17.39
CA SER A 165 22.08 -15.56 16.06
C SER A 165 22.19 -16.79 15.18
N HIS A 166 21.56 -16.72 14.00
CA HIS A 166 21.50 -17.79 13.04
C HIS A 166 22.15 -17.36 11.73
N LEU A 167 22.98 -18.21 11.14
CA LEU A 167 23.55 -18.03 9.81
C LEU A 167 22.70 -18.80 8.80
N VAL A 168 22.10 -18.08 7.87
CA VAL A 168 21.17 -18.63 6.88
C VAL A 168 21.66 -18.28 5.48
N ARG A 169 21.62 -19.26 4.57
CA ARG A 169 21.87 -19.04 3.14
C ARG A 169 20.56 -18.89 2.39
N SER A 170 20.52 -17.99 1.40
CA SER A 170 19.37 -17.89 0.49
C SER A 170 19.82 -17.78 -0.96
N ASN A 171 19.02 -18.28 -1.88
CA ASN A 171 19.23 -18.04 -3.30
C ASN A 171 18.73 -16.66 -3.71
N LEU A 172 17.64 -16.18 -3.09
CA LEU A 172 17.08 -14.85 -3.26
C LEU A 172 16.75 -14.22 -1.91
N LEU A 173 17.21 -12.98 -1.70
CA LEU A 173 16.77 -12.10 -0.62
C LEU A 173 15.77 -11.08 -1.17
N VAL A 174 14.55 -11.06 -0.62
CA VAL A 174 13.52 -10.09 -0.93
C VAL A 174 13.44 -9.10 0.22
N LEU A 175 13.74 -7.83 -0.05
CA LEU A 175 13.62 -6.75 0.93
C LEU A 175 12.21 -6.15 0.84
N ALA A 176 11.40 -6.36 1.87
CA ALA A 176 10.03 -5.87 2.02
C ALA A 176 9.78 -5.26 3.42
N ASP A 177 10.85 -4.79 4.08
CA ASP A 177 10.91 -4.30 5.45
C ASP A 177 10.56 -2.80 5.60
N GLY A 178 9.95 -2.22 4.58
CA GLY A 178 9.43 -0.86 4.60
C GLY A 178 10.44 0.22 4.20
N GLY A 179 10.04 1.49 4.35
CA GLY A 179 10.81 2.62 3.84
C GLY A 179 12.13 2.93 4.57
N LYS A 180 12.43 2.25 5.68
CA LYS A 180 13.66 2.41 6.49
C LYS A 180 14.37 1.07 6.61
N SER A 181 14.84 0.51 5.50
CA SER A 181 15.55 -0.77 5.47
C SER A 181 17.03 -0.62 5.85
N PRO A 182 17.46 -1.12 7.01
CA PRO A 182 18.89 -1.09 7.40
C PRO A 182 19.75 -1.90 6.44
N ILE A 183 19.22 -2.98 5.88
CA ILE A 183 19.93 -3.82 4.92
C ILE A 183 20.20 -3.10 3.61
N CYS A 184 19.26 -2.26 3.14
CA CYS A 184 19.53 -1.39 1.98
C CYS A 184 20.69 -0.44 2.25
N ASP A 185 20.74 0.17 3.43
CA ASP A 185 21.79 1.10 3.80
C ASP A 185 23.15 0.38 3.91
N GLN A 186 23.19 -0.81 4.51
CA GLN A 186 24.37 -1.68 4.58
C GLN A 186 24.89 -2.09 3.20
N LEU A 187 23.99 -2.44 2.29
CA LEU A 187 24.32 -2.83 0.91
C LEU A 187 24.66 -1.63 0.01
N GLY A 188 24.59 -0.40 0.52
CA GLY A 188 24.85 0.83 -0.24
C GLY A 188 23.79 1.10 -1.32
N ILE A 189 22.55 0.60 -1.16
CA ILE A 189 21.46 0.86 -2.09
C ILE A 189 20.92 2.28 -1.87
N VAL A 190 21.20 3.16 -2.83
CA VAL A 190 20.84 4.57 -2.76
C VAL A 190 19.36 4.77 -3.06
N ARG A 191 18.69 5.58 -2.24
CA ARG A 191 17.29 5.99 -2.44
C ARG A 191 17.23 7.49 -2.69
N ALA A 192 16.68 7.91 -3.83
CA ALA A 192 16.35 9.30 -4.10
C ALA A 192 15.13 9.68 -3.25
N ARG A 193 15.25 10.75 -2.47
CA ARG A 193 14.19 11.23 -1.58
C ARG A 193 13.81 12.66 -1.93
N GLN A 194 12.50 12.92 -1.97
CA GLN A 194 11.93 14.25 -2.12
C GLN A 194 10.94 14.48 -0.97
N ASN A 195 11.17 15.50 -0.16
CA ASN A 195 10.20 15.92 0.86
C ASN A 195 9.17 16.84 0.21
N TYR A 196 7.88 16.59 0.49
CA TYR A 196 6.80 17.47 0.04
C TYR A 196 6.49 18.60 1.02
N ASN A 197 7.15 18.62 2.20
CA ASN A 197 6.86 19.52 3.31
C ASN A 197 5.38 19.43 3.75
N GLN A 198 4.85 18.23 3.71
CA GLN A 198 3.48 17.90 4.08
C GLN A 198 3.45 16.71 5.03
N HIS A 199 2.41 16.68 5.86
CA HIS A 199 2.05 15.54 6.70
C HIS A 199 0.66 15.05 6.35
N ALA A 200 0.40 13.74 6.52
CA ALA A 200 -0.95 13.18 6.49
C ALA A 200 -1.49 13.04 7.91
N ILE A 201 -2.61 13.68 8.20
CA ILE A 201 -3.42 13.40 9.38
C ILE A 201 -4.39 12.29 8.99
N VAL A 202 -4.28 11.14 9.68
CA VAL A 202 -5.08 9.94 9.41
C VAL A 202 -5.93 9.63 10.63
N CYS A 203 -7.23 9.52 10.45
CA CYS A 203 -8.16 9.14 11.51
C CYS A 203 -9.43 8.49 10.91
N ASN A 204 -10.17 7.75 11.75
CA ASN A 204 -11.49 7.28 11.38
C ASN A 204 -12.55 8.23 11.95
N VAL A 205 -13.63 8.42 11.22
CA VAL A 205 -14.75 9.29 11.62
C VAL A 205 -16.07 8.58 11.45
N ALA A 206 -17.12 9.03 12.18
CA ALA A 206 -18.50 8.66 11.93
C ALA A 206 -19.30 9.87 11.45
N PHE A 207 -20.04 9.71 10.36
CA PHE A 207 -20.91 10.72 9.78
C PHE A 207 -22.39 10.51 10.14
N GLU A 208 -23.15 11.57 10.01
CA GLU A 208 -24.60 11.54 10.18
C GLU A 208 -25.30 10.69 9.12
N LYS A 209 -24.86 10.82 7.83
CA LYS A 209 -25.45 10.13 6.69
C LYS A 209 -24.55 8.97 6.25
N ALA A 210 -25.19 7.92 5.71
CA ALA A 210 -24.47 6.79 5.14
C ALA A 210 -23.71 7.18 3.86
N HIS A 211 -22.46 6.70 3.74
CA HIS A 211 -21.61 6.94 2.57
C HIS A 211 -22.06 6.17 1.30
N ARG A 212 -22.83 5.09 1.43
CA ARG A 212 -23.37 4.28 0.32
C ARG A 212 -22.30 3.81 -0.70
N GLY A 213 -21.10 3.54 -0.23
CA GLY A 213 -19.94 3.17 -1.07
C GLY A 213 -19.31 4.35 -1.82
N MET A 214 -19.57 5.59 -1.43
CA MET A 214 -18.91 6.78 -2.01
C MET A 214 -17.58 7.03 -1.32
N ALA A 215 -16.52 7.18 -2.11
CA ALA A 215 -15.23 7.74 -1.71
C ALA A 215 -15.13 9.18 -2.22
N PHE A 216 -14.49 10.03 -1.45
CA PHE A 216 -14.29 11.44 -1.79
C PHE A 216 -12.81 11.76 -1.82
N GLU A 217 -12.37 12.41 -2.88
CA GLU A 217 -11.07 13.05 -2.99
C GLU A 217 -11.31 14.55 -3.15
N ARG A 218 -11.06 15.30 -2.09
CA ARG A 218 -11.30 16.74 -2.06
C ARG A 218 -9.99 17.48 -1.95
N PHE A 219 -9.67 18.25 -2.96
CA PHE A 219 -8.50 19.12 -2.91
C PHE A 219 -8.81 20.36 -2.08
N THR A 220 -7.96 20.63 -1.08
CA THR A 220 -8.04 21.78 -0.20
C THR A 220 -6.85 22.70 -0.41
N GLU A 221 -6.83 23.85 0.26
CA GLU A 221 -5.70 24.79 0.21
C GLU A 221 -4.40 24.19 0.76
N THR A 222 -4.51 23.26 1.72
CA THR A 222 -3.36 22.63 2.37
C THR A 222 -2.91 21.34 1.66
N GLY A 223 -3.78 20.74 0.85
CA GLY A 223 -3.52 19.49 0.15
C GLY A 223 -4.78 18.63 -0.04
N PRO A 224 -4.64 17.41 -0.56
CA PRO A 224 -5.76 16.49 -0.75
C PRO A 224 -6.32 16.00 0.60
N LEU A 225 -7.63 15.86 0.65
CA LEU A 225 -8.43 15.28 1.73
C LEU A 225 -9.22 14.10 1.14
N ALA A 226 -8.81 12.89 1.44
CA ALA A 226 -9.53 11.68 1.10
C ALA A 226 -10.49 11.29 2.25
N VAL A 227 -11.73 10.93 1.89
CA VAL A 227 -12.71 10.33 2.82
C VAL A 227 -13.18 9.03 2.18
N LEU A 228 -12.78 7.91 2.77
CA LEU A 228 -12.96 6.57 2.23
C LEU A 228 -14.02 5.81 3.03
N PRO A 229 -14.96 5.10 2.37
CA PRO A 229 -16.00 4.37 3.06
C PRO A 229 -15.40 3.20 3.86
N LEU A 230 -15.86 3.02 5.10
CA LEU A 230 -15.56 1.87 5.93
C LEU A 230 -16.85 1.12 6.26
N ARG A 231 -16.72 -0.17 6.54
CA ARG A 231 -17.86 -0.94 7.02
C ARG A 231 -18.46 -0.30 8.27
N ASN A 232 -19.79 -0.24 8.29
CA ASN A 232 -20.53 0.24 9.45
C ASN A 232 -20.25 -0.67 10.67
N PHE A 233 -20.12 -0.05 11.82
CA PHE A 233 -19.96 -0.74 13.08
C PHE A 233 -20.84 -0.09 14.14
N LYS A 234 -21.59 -0.89 14.89
CA LYS A 234 -22.55 -0.43 15.93
C LYS A 234 -23.47 0.70 15.42
N ASN A 235 -23.99 0.55 14.20
CA ASN A 235 -24.85 1.55 13.52
C ASN A 235 -24.20 2.91 13.24
N GLU A 236 -22.87 3.00 13.28
CA GLU A 236 -22.13 4.20 12.91
C GLU A 236 -21.73 4.15 11.44
N ASN A 237 -21.98 5.24 10.69
CA ASN A 237 -21.57 5.43 9.31
C ASN A 237 -20.08 5.83 9.28
N ARG A 238 -19.19 4.86 9.22
CA ARG A 238 -17.75 5.07 9.38
C ARG A 238 -17.07 5.40 8.06
N CYS A 239 -16.10 6.31 8.12
CA CYS A 239 -15.17 6.58 7.04
C CYS A 239 -13.76 6.70 7.59
N SER A 240 -12.77 6.36 6.76
CA SER A 240 -11.38 6.70 7.01
C SER A 240 -11.06 8.02 6.35
N VAL A 241 -10.34 8.87 7.05
CA VAL A 241 -9.88 10.17 6.57
C VAL A 241 -8.38 10.15 6.43
N VAL A 242 -7.88 10.63 5.29
CA VAL A 242 -6.48 10.94 5.04
C VAL A 242 -6.41 12.39 4.58
N TRP A 243 -5.96 13.27 5.45
CA TRP A 243 -5.91 14.70 5.19
C TRP A 243 -4.47 15.19 5.13
N SER A 244 -4.04 15.61 3.95
CA SER A 244 -2.71 16.21 3.75
C SER A 244 -2.73 17.67 4.15
N VAL A 245 -1.79 18.04 5.02
CA VAL A 245 -1.60 19.40 5.53
C VAL A 245 -0.15 19.81 5.41
N ASN A 246 0.12 21.13 5.40
CA ASN A 246 1.51 21.61 5.43
C ASN A 246 2.17 21.20 6.76
N GLU A 247 3.45 20.89 6.70
CA GLU A 247 4.23 20.47 7.87
C GLU A 247 4.11 21.45 9.05
N GLN A 248 4.14 22.76 8.77
CA GLN A 248 3.99 23.81 9.78
C GLN A 248 2.61 23.85 10.45
N GLU A 249 1.57 23.37 9.77
CA GLU A 249 0.20 23.33 10.29
C GLU A 249 -0.12 22.03 11.02
N SER A 250 0.61 20.96 10.73
CA SER A 250 0.34 19.64 11.30
C SER A 250 0.39 19.64 12.83
N ASP A 251 1.41 20.29 13.42
CA ASP A 251 1.56 20.42 14.87
C ASP A 251 0.42 21.24 15.51
N LYS A 252 -0.07 22.26 14.78
CA LYS A 252 -1.22 23.05 15.22
C LYS A 252 -2.47 22.19 15.29
N PHE A 253 -2.76 21.41 14.25
CA PHE A 253 -3.94 20.53 14.21
C PHE A 253 -3.88 19.43 15.26
N LEU A 254 -2.71 18.84 15.52
CA LEU A 254 -2.53 17.81 16.55
C LEU A 254 -2.68 18.33 17.98
N LYS A 255 -2.43 19.62 18.22
CA LYS A 255 -2.62 20.26 19.52
C LYS A 255 -4.07 20.72 19.78
N LEU A 256 -4.92 20.70 18.75
CA LEU A 256 -6.33 20.99 18.92
C LEU A 256 -7.00 19.92 19.79
N ASN A 257 -7.95 20.35 20.60
CA ASN A 257 -8.85 19.38 21.24
C ASN A 257 -9.74 18.72 20.16
N GLN A 258 -10.35 17.59 20.52
CA GLN A 258 -11.15 16.78 19.61
C GLN A 258 -12.26 17.57 18.90
N GLU A 259 -12.95 18.46 19.62
CA GLU A 259 -14.04 19.28 19.06
C GLU A 259 -13.53 20.31 18.04
N ALA A 260 -12.39 20.95 18.32
CA ALA A 260 -11.79 21.93 17.42
C ALA A 260 -11.28 21.24 16.14
N LEU A 261 -10.61 20.10 16.26
CA LEU A 261 -10.15 19.31 15.11
C LEU A 261 -11.34 18.81 14.26
N LEU A 262 -12.43 18.39 14.90
CA LEU A 262 -13.65 17.99 14.21
C LEU A 262 -14.27 19.16 13.43
N ARG A 263 -14.32 20.37 14.00
CA ARG A 263 -14.80 21.57 13.31
C ARG A 263 -13.93 21.91 12.10
N GLU A 264 -12.61 21.84 12.24
CA GLU A 264 -11.68 22.07 11.13
C GLU A 264 -11.90 21.06 10.01
N LEU A 265 -11.92 19.78 10.33
CA LEU A 265 -12.16 18.70 9.36
C LEU A 265 -13.52 18.86 8.67
N GLN A 266 -14.59 19.18 9.42
CA GLN A 266 -15.90 19.46 8.86
C GLN A 266 -15.87 20.65 7.89
N GLY A 267 -15.13 21.72 8.24
CA GLY A 267 -14.95 22.90 7.38
C GLY A 267 -14.21 22.58 6.07
N GLN A 268 -13.26 21.65 6.13
CA GLN A 268 -12.53 21.20 4.94
C GLN A 268 -13.37 20.26 4.06
N PHE A 269 -14.08 19.30 4.67
CA PHE A 269 -14.87 18.31 3.93
C PHE A 269 -16.22 18.86 3.45
N GLY A 270 -16.90 19.69 4.25
CA GLY A 270 -18.25 20.19 3.97
C GLY A 270 -19.35 19.25 4.47
N GLN A 271 -20.58 19.41 3.95
CA GLN A 271 -21.81 18.79 4.49
C GLN A 271 -22.34 17.61 3.65
N ARG A 272 -21.54 17.03 2.73
CA ARG A 272 -22.00 15.98 1.80
C ARG A 272 -22.53 14.74 2.52
N LEU A 273 -21.87 14.35 3.63
CA LEU A 273 -22.29 13.24 4.50
C LEU A 273 -22.97 13.71 5.81
N GLY A 274 -23.46 14.95 5.84
CA GLY A 274 -23.97 15.59 7.05
C GLY A 274 -22.85 15.94 8.02
N ARG A 275 -23.16 16.02 9.33
CA ARG A 275 -22.18 16.35 10.37
C ARG A 275 -21.30 15.16 10.71
N ILE A 276 -20.03 15.44 11.04
CA ILE A 276 -19.15 14.46 11.68
C ILE A 276 -19.60 14.34 13.14
N LYS A 277 -20.03 13.15 13.55
CA LYS A 277 -20.54 12.87 14.90
C LYS A 277 -19.46 12.42 15.87
N LYS A 278 -18.41 11.76 15.33
CA LYS A 278 -17.34 11.16 16.12
C LYS A 278 -16.03 11.20 15.35
N LEU A 279 -14.97 11.48 16.05
CA LEU A 279 -13.59 11.48 15.56
C LEU A 279 -12.78 10.47 16.37
N GLY A 280 -12.06 9.60 15.71
CA GLY A 280 -11.07 8.71 16.32
C GLY A 280 -9.76 9.43 16.60
N GLU A 281 -8.82 8.73 17.21
CA GLU A 281 -7.49 9.27 17.48
C GLU A 281 -6.76 9.62 16.18
N PRO A 282 -6.28 10.86 15.99
CA PRO A 282 -5.55 11.26 14.81
C PRO A 282 -4.08 10.81 14.91
N HIS A 283 -3.59 10.24 13.84
CA HIS A 283 -2.17 9.92 13.65
C HIS A 283 -1.57 10.80 12.56
N CYS A 284 -0.31 11.19 12.72
CA CYS A 284 0.38 12.08 11.79
C CYS A 284 1.61 11.39 11.18
N PHE A 285 1.74 11.48 9.86
CA PHE A 285 2.83 10.84 9.12
C PHE A 285 3.45 11.84 8.14
N PRO A 286 4.80 11.98 8.11
CA PRO A 286 5.46 12.81 7.12
C PRO A 286 5.26 12.24 5.70
N LEU A 287 5.04 13.12 4.74
CA LEU A 287 4.81 12.76 3.34
C LEU A 287 6.03 13.09 2.48
N GLY A 288 6.47 12.11 1.72
CA GLY A 288 7.60 12.24 0.81
C GLY A 288 7.55 11.18 -0.29
N LEU A 289 8.31 11.42 -1.33
CA LEU A 289 8.63 10.45 -2.36
C LEU A 289 10.00 9.84 -2.05
N SER A 290 10.10 8.52 -2.06
CA SER A 290 11.38 7.82 -1.97
C SER A 290 11.42 6.72 -3.02
N ILE A 291 12.46 6.73 -3.87
CA ILE A 291 12.62 5.75 -4.96
C ILE A 291 14.03 5.18 -4.86
N ALA A 292 14.14 3.86 -4.81
CA ALA A 292 15.43 3.19 -4.92
C ALA A 292 16.01 3.39 -6.33
N LYS A 293 17.28 3.79 -6.42
CA LYS A 293 17.96 3.96 -7.71
C LYS A 293 18.17 2.64 -8.45
N GLU A 294 18.20 1.55 -7.68
CA GLU A 294 18.23 0.19 -8.18
C GLU A 294 17.29 -0.67 -7.34
N GLN A 295 16.50 -1.51 -8.00
CA GLN A 295 15.53 -2.37 -7.34
C GLN A 295 15.94 -3.84 -7.34
N ILE A 296 16.95 -4.19 -8.15
CA ILE A 296 17.46 -5.55 -8.29
C ILE A 296 18.98 -5.58 -8.28
N ARG A 297 19.55 -6.61 -7.67
CA ARG A 297 20.94 -7.04 -7.77
C ARG A 297 20.96 -8.57 -7.89
N PRO A 298 22.05 -9.23 -8.31
CA PRO A 298 22.13 -10.68 -8.21
C PRO A 298 21.70 -11.17 -6.82
N SER A 299 20.68 -12.00 -6.77
CA SER A 299 20.10 -12.57 -5.55
C SER A 299 19.43 -11.58 -4.58
N ILE A 300 19.12 -10.36 -5.02
CA ILE A 300 18.42 -9.34 -4.21
C ILE A 300 17.33 -8.67 -5.05
N VAL A 301 16.15 -8.48 -4.47
CA VAL A 301 15.07 -7.66 -5.02
C VAL A 301 14.38 -6.86 -3.93
N LEU A 302 13.98 -5.63 -4.25
CA LEU A 302 13.25 -4.72 -3.37
C LEU A 302 11.77 -4.73 -3.74
N LEU A 303 10.88 -4.78 -2.74
CA LEU A 303 9.42 -4.73 -2.92
C LEU A 303 8.75 -3.74 -1.97
N GLY A 304 7.71 -3.06 -2.46
CA GLY A 304 6.90 -2.14 -1.66
C GLY A 304 7.66 -0.87 -1.26
N ASN A 305 7.46 -0.39 -0.04
CA ASN A 305 7.99 0.91 0.39
C ASN A 305 9.53 1.00 0.38
N VAL A 306 10.24 -0.11 0.40
CA VAL A 306 11.70 -0.11 0.27
C VAL A 306 12.13 0.22 -1.15
N ALA A 307 11.36 -0.22 -2.16
CA ALA A 307 11.60 0.11 -3.56
C ALA A 307 11.08 1.53 -3.90
N HIS A 308 9.85 1.83 -3.49
CA HIS A 308 9.21 3.12 -3.75
C HIS A 308 8.17 3.45 -2.67
N THR A 309 8.33 4.58 -2.01
CA THR A 309 7.34 5.18 -1.11
C THR A 309 6.69 6.34 -1.83
N LEU A 310 5.36 6.33 -1.95
CA LEU A 310 4.58 7.33 -2.67
C LEU A 310 3.77 8.19 -1.72
N HIS A 311 3.37 9.37 -2.19
CA HIS A 311 2.34 10.17 -1.52
C HIS A 311 1.01 9.39 -1.50
N PRO A 312 0.22 9.44 -0.40
CA PRO A 312 -1.02 8.66 -0.28
C PRO A 312 -2.17 9.11 -1.20
N VAL A 313 -1.99 10.20 -1.96
CA VAL A 313 -2.98 10.67 -2.93
C VAL A 313 -3.42 9.53 -3.86
N ALA A 314 -4.73 9.37 -4.01
CA ALA A 314 -5.34 8.29 -4.79
C ALA A 314 -4.98 6.85 -4.33
N GLY A 315 -4.37 6.65 -3.15
CA GLY A 315 -4.14 5.34 -2.54
C GLY A 315 -3.25 4.38 -3.35
N GLN A 316 -2.30 4.90 -4.14
CA GLN A 316 -1.57 4.09 -5.14
C GLN A 316 -0.44 3.22 -4.57
N GLY A 317 0.14 3.55 -3.40
CA GLY A 317 1.35 2.88 -2.91
C GLY A 317 1.20 1.36 -2.73
N MET A 318 0.17 0.91 -2.01
CA MET A 318 -0.08 -0.53 -1.82
C MET A 318 -0.51 -1.22 -3.11
N ASN A 319 -1.29 -0.54 -3.95
CA ASN A 319 -1.74 -1.08 -5.22
C ASN A 319 -0.58 -1.34 -6.20
N LEU A 320 0.38 -0.42 -6.26
CA LEU A 320 1.61 -0.62 -7.03
C LEU A 320 2.44 -1.78 -6.47
N ALA A 321 2.63 -1.84 -5.15
CA ALA A 321 3.37 -2.91 -4.51
C ALA A 321 2.77 -4.31 -4.76
N LEU A 322 1.44 -4.43 -4.84
CA LEU A 322 0.76 -5.70 -5.18
C LEU A 322 1.01 -6.10 -6.64
N ARG A 323 1.01 -5.15 -7.58
CA ARG A 323 1.33 -5.43 -8.98
C ARG A 323 2.80 -5.81 -9.16
N ASP A 324 3.72 -5.11 -8.48
CA ASP A 324 5.15 -5.48 -8.45
C ASP A 324 5.35 -6.91 -7.93
N MET A 325 4.67 -7.24 -6.84
CA MET A 325 4.69 -8.57 -6.25
C MET A 325 4.19 -9.63 -7.25
N GLU A 326 3.06 -9.39 -7.90
CA GLU A 326 2.50 -10.31 -8.90
C GLU A 326 3.47 -10.53 -10.07
N ALA A 327 4.07 -9.46 -10.58
CA ALA A 327 5.04 -9.53 -11.65
C ALA A 327 6.29 -10.33 -11.25
N LEU A 328 6.76 -10.15 -10.01
CA LEU A 328 7.90 -10.92 -9.49
C LEU A 328 7.55 -12.40 -9.33
N VAL A 329 6.37 -12.74 -8.80
CA VAL A 329 5.89 -14.13 -8.69
C VAL A 329 5.87 -14.80 -10.07
N LYS A 330 5.28 -14.14 -11.09
CA LYS A 330 5.23 -14.65 -12.47
C LYS A 330 6.63 -14.82 -13.07
N SER A 331 7.55 -13.90 -12.79
CA SER A 331 8.94 -13.97 -13.28
C SER A 331 9.72 -15.13 -12.65
N ILE A 332 9.56 -15.34 -11.33
CA ILE A 332 10.17 -16.48 -10.62
C ILE A 332 9.57 -17.80 -11.12
N GLU A 333 8.24 -17.89 -11.25
CA GLU A 333 7.56 -19.07 -11.75
C GLU A 333 8.08 -19.48 -13.15
N LYS A 334 8.17 -18.50 -14.06
CA LYS A 334 8.72 -18.74 -15.40
C LYS A 334 10.19 -19.14 -15.35
N GLY A 335 11.01 -18.48 -14.51
CA GLY A 335 12.42 -18.81 -14.35
C GLY A 335 12.63 -20.24 -13.86
N ILE A 336 11.87 -20.70 -12.87
CA ILE A 336 11.96 -22.07 -12.35
C ILE A 336 11.55 -23.09 -13.40
N LYS A 337 10.49 -22.83 -14.19
CA LYS A 337 10.09 -23.69 -15.32
C LYS A 337 11.18 -23.79 -16.39
N GLU A 338 12.00 -22.75 -16.55
CA GLU A 338 13.15 -22.69 -17.47
C GLU A 338 14.45 -23.25 -16.85
N GLY A 339 14.40 -23.82 -15.63
CA GLY A 339 15.55 -24.36 -14.91
C GLY A 339 16.46 -23.31 -14.27
N SER A 340 15.99 -22.06 -14.10
CA SER A 340 16.72 -21.00 -13.44
C SER A 340 16.59 -21.07 -11.92
N ASN A 341 17.61 -20.57 -11.22
CA ASN A 341 17.49 -20.22 -9.81
C ASN A 341 16.70 -18.91 -9.65
N CYS A 342 15.87 -18.81 -8.60
CA CYS A 342 15.02 -17.64 -8.35
C CYS A 342 15.79 -16.31 -8.18
N GLY A 343 17.07 -16.36 -7.74
CA GLY A 343 17.95 -15.20 -7.58
C GLY A 343 18.79 -14.86 -8.81
N GLU A 344 18.67 -15.57 -9.91
CA GLU A 344 19.42 -15.27 -11.14
C GLU A 344 19.00 -13.93 -11.73
N MET A 345 20.01 -13.18 -12.21
CA MET A 345 19.79 -11.83 -12.74
C MET A 345 18.76 -11.80 -13.88
N ARG A 346 18.74 -12.82 -14.75
CA ARG A 346 17.77 -12.92 -15.85
C ARG A 346 16.30 -12.97 -15.38
N VAL A 347 16.05 -13.60 -14.21
CA VAL A 347 14.71 -13.67 -13.60
C VAL A 347 14.31 -12.31 -13.06
N LEU A 348 15.22 -11.64 -12.37
CA LEU A 348 14.99 -10.33 -11.78
C LEU A 348 14.90 -9.22 -12.82
N GLN A 349 15.70 -9.28 -13.91
CA GLN A 349 15.59 -8.35 -15.05
C GLN A 349 14.24 -8.47 -15.74
N ARG A 350 13.75 -9.68 -15.99
CA ARG A 350 12.40 -9.92 -16.55
C ARG A 350 11.31 -9.27 -15.69
N TYR A 351 11.40 -9.37 -14.36
CA TYR A 351 10.50 -8.67 -13.46
C TYR A 351 10.55 -7.17 -13.68
N LEU A 352 11.75 -6.59 -13.67
CA LEU A 352 11.92 -5.15 -13.79
C LEU A 352 11.45 -4.63 -15.15
N GLU A 353 11.75 -5.33 -16.25
CA GLU A 353 11.31 -5.00 -17.61
C GLU A 353 9.78 -4.97 -17.70
N ASN A 354 9.10 -5.95 -17.11
CA ASN A 354 7.64 -6.03 -17.13
C ASN A 354 6.97 -4.96 -16.26
N GLN A 355 7.67 -4.42 -15.26
CA GLN A 355 7.05 -3.56 -14.25
C GLN A 355 7.50 -2.09 -14.32
N SER A 356 8.66 -1.81 -14.94
CA SER A 356 9.23 -0.46 -14.96
C SER A 356 8.31 0.60 -15.56
N ALA A 357 7.56 0.27 -16.61
CA ALA A 357 6.63 1.19 -17.26
C ALA A 357 5.47 1.57 -16.32
N ASP A 358 4.85 0.58 -15.64
CA ASP A 358 3.78 0.80 -14.67
C ASP A 358 4.27 1.62 -13.49
N GLN A 359 5.42 1.26 -12.92
CA GLN A 359 6.05 2.01 -11.82
C GLN A 359 6.27 3.47 -12.21
N HIS A 360 6.91 3.71 -13.36
CA HIS A 360 7.20 5.07 -13.83
C HIS A 360 5.93 5.91 -13.98
N GLN A 361 4.89 5.33 -14.54
CA GLN A 361 3.62 6.04 -14.75
C GLN A 361 2.92 6.36 -13.44
N VAL A 362 2.82 5.41 -12.51
CA VAL A 362 2.19 5.63 -11.21
C VAL A 362 2.96 6.65 -10.38
N ILE A 363 4.29 6.57 -10.37
CA ILE A 363 5.16 7.52 -9.66
C ILE A 363 4.97 8.93 -10.25
N THR A 364 5.08 9.06 -11.59
CA THR A 364 4.93 10.35 -12.29
C THR A 364 3.53 10.93 -12.11
N PHE A 365 2.50 10.11 -12.21
CA PHE A 365 1.11 10.51 -11.99
C PHE A 365 0.90 11.06 -10.57
N THR A 366 1.34 10.31 -9.56
CA THR A 366 1.21 10.69 -8.15
C THR A 366 1.97 11.98 -7.84
N ASP A 367 3.22 12.10 -8.30
CA ASP A 367 4.07 13.28 -8.09
C ASP A 367 3.48 14.53 -8.78
N ASN A 368 3.00 14.38 -10.01
CA ASN A 368 2.33 15.46 -10.74
C ASN A 368 1.01 15.90 -10.07
N LEU A 369 0.21 14.96 -9.54
CA LEU A 369 -0.98 15.31 -8.77
C LEU A 369 -0.60 16.14 -7.54
N VAL A 370 0.37 15.71 -6.76
CA VAL A 370 0.81 16.45 -5.57
C VAL A 370 1.27 17.86 -5.97
N LYS A 371 2.15 17.99 -6.96
CA LYS A 371 2.67 19.29 -7.44
C LYS A 371 1.58 20.21 -8.00
N LEU A 372 0.57 19.65 -8.66
CA LEU A 372 -0.57 20.41 -9.21
C LEU A 372 -1.46 20.95 -8.10
N PHE A 373 -1.71 20.14 -7.06
CA PHE A 373 -2.68 20.50 -6.01
C PHE A 373 -2.06 21.15 -4.77
N SER A 374 -0.73 21.11 -4.60
CA SER A 374 -0.02 21.77 -3.49
C SER A 374 0.31 23.25 -3.75
N SER A 375 -0.13 23.83 -4.86
CA SER A 375 0.21 25.20 -5.22
C SER A 375 -1.03 26.04 -5.52
N ASN A 376 -1.07 27.25 -4.97
CA ASN A 376 -2.15 28.23 -5.18
C ASN A 376 -1.88 29.20 -6.34
N SER A 377 -0.88 28.93 -7.23
CA SER A 377 -0.65 29.81 -8.38
C SER A 377 -1.85 29.79 -9.31
N MET A 378 -2.21 30.96 -9.88
CA MET A 378 -3.36 31.15 -10.77
C MET A 378 -3.34 30.17 -11.97
N SER A 379 -2.18 29.91 -12.55
CA SER A 379 -2.00 28.99 -13.65
C SER A 379 -2.37 27.54 -13.25
N LYS A 380 -1.90 27.06 -12.11
CA LYS A 380 -2.24 25.71 -11.63
C LYS A 380 -3.71 25.58 -11.21
N VAL A 381 -4.30 26.64 -10.66
CA VAL A 381 -5.74 26.71 -10.40
C VAL A 381 -6.54 26.54 -11.68
N MET A 382 -6.15 27.23 -12.75
CA MET A 382 -6.81 27.13 -14.05
C MET A 382 -6.66 25.72 -14.65
N THR A 383 -5.45 25.15 -14.58
CA THR A 383 -5.19 23.76 -15.04
C THR A 383 -6.04 22.74 -14.28
N ARG A 384 -6.21 22.88 -12.96
CA ARG A 384 -7.09 22.01 -12.15
C ARG A 384 -8.55 22.09 -12.60
N LYS A 385 -9.07 23.32 -12.79
CA LYS A 385 -10.43 23.54 -13.28
C LYS A 385 -10.66 22.92 -14.65
N LEU A 386 -9.74 23.16 -15.58
CA LEU A 386 -9.81 22.57 -16.92
C LEU A 386 -9.68 21.05 -16.89
N GLY A 387 -8.79 20.51 -16.04
CA GLY A 387 -8.64 19.07 -15.85
C GLY A 387 -9.89 18.39 -15.31
N LEU A 388 -10.52 18.92 -14.25
CA LEU A 388 -11.77 18.37 -13.70
C LEU A 388 -12.92 18.49 -14.72
N LEU A 389 -13.01 19.62 -15.42
CA LEU A 389 -14.02 19.84 -16.45
C LEU A 389 -13.82 18.89 -17.65
N SER A 390 -12.57 18.66 -18.05
CA SER A 390 -12.28 17.73 -19.15
C SER A 390 -12.63 16.28 -18.80
N LEU A 391 -12.44 15.85 -17.56
CA LEU A 391 -12.89 14.53 -17.09
C LEU A 391 -14.41 14.37 -17.15
N GLU A 392 -15.17 15.44 -16.94
CA GLU A 392 -16.65 15.40 -17.07
C GLU A 392 -17.10 15.45 -18.54
N LEU A 393 -16.46 16.28 -19.37
CA LEU A 393 -16.87 16.51 -20.74
C LEU A 393 -16.40 15.44 -21.74
N PHE A 394 -15.30 14.75 -21.44
CA PHE A 394 -14.71 13.75 -22.34
C PHE A 394 -14.73 12.34 -21.72
N PRO A 395 -15.77 11.53 -22.05
CA PRO A 395 -15.92 10.18 -21.48
C PRO A 395 -14.70 9.27 -21.71
N GLY A 396 -13.98 9.44 -22.81
CA GLY A 396 -12.76 8.69 -23.12
C GLY A 396 -11.63 8.96 -22.13
N LEU A 397 -11.38 10.23 -21.79
CA LEU A 397 -10.40 10.62 -20.78
C LEU A 397 -10.80 10.13 -19.39
N LYS A 398 -12.07 10.26 -19.04
CA LYS A 398 -12.63 9.74 -17.79
C LYS A 398 -12.42 8.25 -17.65
N LYS A 399 -12.70 7.49 -18.72
CA LYS A 399 -12.52 6.03 -18.77
C LYS A 399 -11.05 5.62 -18.63
N SER A 400 -10.14 6.32 -19.30
CA SER A 400 -8.70 6.08 -19.20
C SER A 400 -8.18 6.35 -17.78
N PHE A 401 -8.57 7.49 -17.19
CA PHE A 401 -8.24 7.85 -15.81
C PHE A 401 -8.79 6.82 -14.81
N ALA A 402 -10.04 6.41 -14.98
CA ALA A 402 -10.67 5.38 -14.15
C ALA A 402 -9.93 4.05 -14.23
N LYS A 403 -9.57 3.58 -15.43
CA LYS A 403 -8.77 2.35 -15.62
C LYS A 403 -7.45 2.42 -14.91
N GLN A 404 -6.74 3.54 -15.01
CA GLN A 404 -5.48 3.76 -14.32
C GLN A 404 -5.64 3.73 -12.79
N ALA A 405 -6.65 4.43 -12.26
CA ALA A 405 -6.94 4.42 -10.83
C ALA A 405 -7.34 3.02 -10.31
N MET A 406 -8.01 2.22 -11.13
CA MET A 406 -8.41 0.84 -10.81
C MET A 406 -7.30 -0.20 -11.00
N GLY A 407 -6.14 0.18 -11.52
CA GLY A 407 -5.07 -0.78 -11.82
C GLY A 407 -5.44 -1.81 -12.89
N ILE A 408 -6.35 -1.44 -13.80
CA ILE A 408 -6.80 -2.27 -14.91
C ILE A 408 -6.29 -1.63 -16.20
N GLY A 409 -5.49 -2.35 -16.99
CA GLY A 409 -5.20 -1.90 -18.35
C GLY A 409 -3.75 -1.67 -18.73
N TRP A 410 -2.80 -2.29 -18.03
CA TRP A 410 -1.37 -2.24 -18.38
C TRP A 410 -0.78 -3.60 -18.82
N GLY A 411 -1.62 -4.60 -19.06
CA GLY A 411 -1.25 -5.91 -19.56
C GLY A 411 -2.15 -6.30 -20.74
N GLY A 412 -1.90 -5.76 -21.88
CA GLY A 412 -2.48 -6.15 -23.15
C GLY A 412 -1.44 -6.00 -24.23
#